data_d80e67af8019169342d3016f4aae6508
#
_entry.id   d80e67af8019169342d3016f4aae6508
#
_cell.length_a   1.000
_cell.length_b   1.000
_cell.length_c   1.000
_cell.angle_alpha   90.00
_cell.angle_beta   90.00
_cell.angle_gamma   90.00
#
_symmetry.space_group_name_H-M   'P 1'
#
loop_
_entity.id
_entity.type
_entity.pdbx_description
1 polymer ?
#
loop_
_entity_poly.entity_id
_entity_poly.type
_entity_poly.pdbx_seq_one_letter_code
_entity_poly.pdbx_strand_id
1 'polypeptide(L)'
;MSIWNDLSWVEGIRTPFFNFFFYNVSLTGYPIFLFLFIAFGYFFWSPQRFSRVAMLLFISAVINSFLKDLFQDPRPPADFMLDEGTGTSYGWPSGHAQIAVTLWGLLAYELKNKFISIGAISFIFLVAFSRIYLGVHDLGDVVAGLFIGSLILLLWHYAIVYKIFEKFDQFSWF
;
A
#
# COMPACT_ATOMS: atom_id res chain seq x y z
N MET A 1 25.53 5.97 10.53
CA MET A 1 24.27 5.60 9.83
C MET A 1 23.13 6.06 10.72
N SER A 2 22.10 6.71 10.17
CA SER A 2 20.93 7.08 10.97
C SER A 2 20.12 5.81 11.26
N ILE A 3 19.40 5.77 12.38
CA ILE A 3 18.50 4.66 12.78
C ILE A 3 17.48 4.37 11.67
N TRP A 4 17.16 5.35 10.84
CA TRP A 4 16.17 5.26 9.77
C TRP A 4 16.62 4.39 8.59
N ASN A 5 17.94 4.30 8.34
CA ASN A 5 18.52 3.62 7.18
C ASN A 5 19.31 2.37 7.56
N ASP A 6 19.39 2.03 8.86
CA ASP A 6 20.09 0.84 9.32
C ASP A 6 19.15 -0.37 9.27
N LEU A 7 19.45 -1.32 8.40
CA LEU A 7 18.74 -2.59 8.24
C LEU A 7 19.52 -3.79 8.78
N SER A 8 20.69 -3.59 9.39
CA SER A 8 21.54 -4.69 9.87
C SER A 8 20.84 -5.61 10.88
N TRP A 9 19.92 -5.06 11.69
CA TRP A 9 19.15 -5.81 12.66
C TRP A 9 18.15 -6.80 12.01
N VAL A 10 17.72 -6.52 10.76
CA VAL A 10 16.77 -7.37 10.04
C VAL A 10 17.40 -8.73 9.74
N GLU A 11 18.68 -8.77 9.39
CA GLU A 11 19.38 -10.03 9.10
C GLU A 11 19.35 -11.00 10.27
N GLY A 12 19.46 -10.48 11.50
CA GLY A 12 19.43 -11.27 12.73
C GLY A 12 18.11 -11.99 13.01
N ILE A 13 17.01 -11.54 12.40
CA ILE A 13 15.66 -12.14 12.57
C ILE A 13 15.21 -12.94 11.36
N ARG A 14 16.01 -13.02 10.28
CA ARG A 14 15.67 -13.76 9.07
C ARG A 14 15.74 -15.26 9.30
N THR A 15 14.67 -15.95 8.94
CA THR A 15 14.59 -17.41 8.90
C THR A 15 13.86 -17.85 7.62
N PRO A 16 14.06 -19.08 7.13
CA PRO A 16 13.35 -19.57 5.94
C PRO A 16 11.82 -19.44 6.05
N PHE A 17 11.27 -19.68 7.24
CA PHE A 17 9.82 -19.52 7.49
C PHE A 17 9.38 -18.06 7.37
N PHE A 18 10.05 -17.14 8.03
CA PHE A 18 9.70 -15.72 7.96
C PHE A 18 9.99 -15.11 6.59
N ASN A 19 11.02 -15.57 5.88
CA ASN A 19 11.28 -15.15 4.51
C ASN A 19 10.10 -15.50 3.61
N PHE A 20 9.63 -16.76 3.68
CA PHE A 20 8.44 -17.21 2.94
C PHE A 20 7.17 -16.42 3.36
N PHE A 21 6.95 -16.27 4.67
CA PHE A 21 5.78 -15.56 5.19
C PHE A 21 5.71 -14.12 4.72
N PHE A 22 6.76 -13.33 4.95
CA PHE A 22 6.77 -11.90 4.59
C PHE A 22 6.82 -11.68 3.08
N TYR A 23 7.43 -12.58 2.32
CA TYR A 23 7.34 -12.55 0.87
C TYR A 23 5.88 -12.67 0.40
N ASN A 24 5.13 -13.65 0.91
CA ASN A 24 3.72 -13.83 0.55
C ASN A 24 2.84 -12.65 1.02
N VAL A 25 3.09 -12.09 2.19
CA VAL A 25 2.42 -10.85 2.63
C VAL A 25 2.69 -9.72 1.64
N SER A 26 3.93 -9.56 1.20
CA SER A 26 4.33 -8.54 0.24
C SER A 26 3.62 -8.68 -1.11
N LEU A 27 3.32 -9.91 -1.57
CA LEU A 27 2.61 -10.15 -2.84
C LEU A 27 1.26 -9.41 -2.91
N THR A 28 0.64 -9.13 -1.76
CA THR A 28 -0.65 -8.41 -1.71
C THR A 28 -0.57 -6.93 -2.15
N GLY A 29 0.62 -6.37 -2.25
CA GLY A 29 0.85 -5.03 -2.76
C GLY A 29 1.27 -4.98 -4.23
N TYR A 30 1.42 -6.13 -4.89
CA TYR A 30 1.82 -6.19 -6.29
C TYR A 30 0.62 -6.00 -7.24
N PRO A 31 0.85 -5.45 -8.45
CA PRO A 31 -0.22 -5.13 -9.41
C PRO A 31 -1.11 -6.31 -9.77
N ILE A 32 -0.56 -7.52 -9.91
CA ILE A 32 -1.32 -8.73 -10.25
C ILE A 32 -2.35 -9.05 -9.15
N PHE A 33 -1.92 -9.05 -7.88
CA PHE A 33 -2.86 -9.27 -6.77
C PHE A 33 -3.93 -8.19 -6.73
N LEU A 34 -3.54 -6.92 -6.82
CA LEU A 34 -4.46 -5.79 -6.77
C LEU A 34 -5.50 -5.86 -7.89
N PHE A 35 -5.06 -6.17 -9.11
CA PHE A 35 -5.95 -6.31 -10.25
C PHE A 35 -6.97 -7.45 -10.03
N LEU A 36 -6.50 -8.64 -9.64
CA LEU A 36 -7.38 -9.79 -9.40
C LEU A 36 -8.34 -9.53 -8.24
N PHE A 37 -7.86 -8.91 -7.15
CA PHE A 37 -8.67 -8.57 -5.99
C PHE A 37 -9.78 -7.57 -6.33
N ILE A 38 -9.43 -6.51 -7.09
CA ILE A 38 -10.39 -5.51 -7.55
C ILE A 38 -11.42 -6.14 -8.50
N ALA A 39 -10.96 -6.93 -9.47
CA ALA A 39 -11.83 -7.60 -10.42
C ALA A 39 -12.80 -8.55 -9.71
N PHE A 40 -12.29 -9.39 -8.81
CA PHE A 40 -13.13 -10.30 -8.02
C PHE A 40 -14.16 -9.53 -7.19
N GLY A 41 -13.75 -8.50 -6.48
CA GLY A 41 -14.64 -7.68 -5.67
C GLY A 41 -15.69 -6.92 -6.49
N TYR A 42 -15.30 -6.45 -7.68
CA TYR A 42 -16.21 -5.80 -8.62
C TYR A 42 -17.29 -6.74 -9.13
N PHE A 43 -16.94 -7.93 -9.61
CA PHE A 43 -17.89 -8.86 -10.21
C PHE A 43 -18.72 -9.64 -9.18
N PHE A 44 -18.16 -9.97 -8.02
CA PHE A 44 -18.78 -10.91 -7.08
C PHE A 44 -19.26 -10.28 -5.77
N TRP A 45 -18.89 -9.03 -5.49
CA TRP A 45 -19.27 -8.40 -4.22
C TRP A 45 -20.03 -7.08 -4.41
N SER A 46 -19.35 -6.01 -4.87
CA SER A 46 -19.96 -4.68 -5.02
C SER A 46 -19.23 -3.85 -6.07
N PRO A 47 -19.82 -3.73 -7.29
CA PRO A 47 -19.24 -2.92 -8.36
C PRO A 47 -18.92 -1.49 -7.94
N GLN A 48 -19.86 -0.82 -7.24
CA GLN A 48 -19.70 0.58 -6.82
C GLN A 48 -18.55 0.76 -5.83
N ARG A 49 -18.42 -0.16 -4.85
CA ARG A 49 -17.35 -0.12 -3.87
C ARG A 49 -15.99 -0.36 -4.52
N PHE A 50 -15.89 -1.38 -5.35
CA PHE A 50 -14.62 -1.73 -5.98
C PHE A 50 -14.20 -0.80 -7.10
N SER A 51 -15.13 -0.08 -7.74
CA SER A 51 -14.80 1.06 -8.60
C SER A 51 -14.14 2.19 -7.81
N ARG A 52 -14.65 2.51 -6.61
CA ARG A 52 -14.01 3.51 -5.73
C ARG A 52 -12.63 3.07 -5.25
N VAL A 53 -12.49 1.79 -4.89
CA VAL A 53 -11.19 1.20 -4.54
C VAL A 53 -10.21 1.33 -5.71
N ALA A 54 -10.61 0.93 -6.91
CA ALA A 54 -9.77 1.04 -8.12
C ALA A 54 -9.33 2.47 -8.38
N MET A 55 -10.26 3.44 -8.30
CA MET A 55 -9.96 4.85 -8.52
C MET A 55 -8.98 5.39 -7.47
N LEU A 56 -9.20 5.08 -6.18
CA LEU A 56 -8.30 5.53 -5.11
C LEU A 56 -6.90 4.92 -5.25
N LEU A 57 -6.82 3.63 -5.58
CA LEU A 57 -5.54 2.97 -5.81
C LEU A 57 -4.80 3.55 -7.02
N PHE A 58 -5.51 3.86 -8.09
CA PHE A 58 -4.92 4.52 -9.26
C PHE A 58 -4.34 5.89 -8.89
N ILE A 59 -5.11 6.73 -8.19
CA ILE A 59 -4.64 8.04 -7.70
C ILE A 59 -3.42 7.86 -6.78
N SER A 60 -3.47 6.90 -5.87
CA SER A 60 -2.37 6.58 -4.97
C SER A 60 -1.10 6.16 -5.73
N ALA A 61 -1.24 5.31 -6.75
CA ALA A 61 -0.12 4.86 -7.57
C ALA A 61 0.52 6.00 -8.36
N VAL A 62 -0.29 6.89 -8.96
CA VAL A 62 0.20 8.06 -9.69
C VAL A 62 0.98 9.02 -8.75
N ILE A 63 0.43 9.30 -7.56
CA ILE A 63 1.11 10.13 -6.56
C ILE A 63 2.43 9.47 -6.12
N ASN A 64 2.44 8.17 -5.86
CA ASN A 64 3.64 7.45 -5.47
C ASN A 64 4.73 7.53 -6.56
N SER A 65 4.35 7.27 -7.82
CA SER A 65 5.28 7.34 -8.95
C SER A 65 5.86 8.74 -9.11
N PHE A 66 5.01 9.78 -9.04
CA PHE A 66 5.45 11.17 -9.12
C PHE A 66 6.44 11.53 -8.00
N LEU A 67 6.15 11.11 -6.76
CA LEU A 67 7.05 11.39 -5.64
C LEU A 67 8.38 10.66 -5.77
N LYS A 68 8.37 9.41 -6.26
CA LYS A 68 9.59 8.65 -6.55
C LYS A 68 10.49 9.35 -7.57
N ASP A 69 9.88 9.82 -8.65
CA ASP A 69 10.61 10.53 -9.71
C ASP A 69 11.11 11.91 -9.26
N LEU A 70 10.39 12.55 -8.32
CA LEU A 70 10.77 13.85 -7.77
C LEU A 70 11.94 13.75 -6.79
N PHE A 71 11.91 12.76 -5.88
CA PHE A 71 12.91 12.64 -4.81
C PHE A 71 14.09 11.76 -5.16
N GLN A 72 13.92 10.79 -6.06
CA GLN A 72 14.96 9.88 -6.57
C GLN A 72 15.82 9.25 -5.47
N ASP A 73 15.20 8.93 -4.33
CA ASP A 73 15.88 8.35 -3.19
C ASP A 73 16.33 6.91 -3.48
N PRO A 74 17.61 6.56 -3.24
CA PRO A 74 18.10 5.23 -3.53
C PRO A 74 17.52 4.19 -2.57
N ARG A 75 17.31 2.96 -3.07
CA ARG A 75 16.94 1.82 -2.23
C ARG A 75 18.09 1.36 -1.35
N PRO A 76 17.79 0.57 -0.30
CA PRO A 76 18.82 -0.17 0.42
C PRO A 76 19.69 -1.01 -0.52
N PRO A 77 20.96 -1.34 -0.11
CA PRO A 77 21.86 -2.15 -0.91
C PRO A 77 21.25 -3.49 -1.34
N ALA A 78 21.53 -3.92 -2.57
CA ALA A 78 20.94 -5.13 -3.17
C ALA A 78 21.21 -6.40 -2.32
N ASP A 79 22.34 -6.46 -1.60
CA ASP A 79 22.70 -7.57 -0.74
C ASP A 79 21.70 -7.82 0.40
N PHE A 80 20.93 -6.79 0.79
CA PHE A 80 19.86 -6.92 1.78
C PHE A 80 18.53 -7.38 1.19
N MET A 81 18.35 -7.29 -0.15
CA MET A 81 17.06 -7.51 -0.78
C MET A 81 16.73 -9.01 -0.92
N LEU A 82 15.58 -9.42 -0.37
CA LEU A 82 15.00 -10.76 -0.58
C LEU A 82 13.88 -10.76 -1.63
N ASP A 83 13.52 -9.59 -2.16
CA ASP A 83 12.43 -9.43 -3.13
C ASP A 83 12.96 -8.70 -4.36
N GLU A 84 13.23 -9.44 -5.42
CA GLU A 84 13.74 -8.91 -6.69
C GLU A 84 12.66 -8.23 -7.55
N GLY A 85 11.38 -8.43 -7.20
CA GLY A 85 10.24 -7.89 -7.95
C GLY A 85 10.07 -6.36 -7.88
N THR A 86 10.92 -5.67 -7.12
CA THR A 86 10.88 -4.20 -6.97
C THR A 86 11.41 -3.45 -8.20
N GLY A 87 12.13 -4.14 -9.08
CA GLY A 87 12.73 -3.54 -10.28
C GLY A 87 13.71 -2.40 -9.97
N THR A 88 13.81 -1.46 -10.91
CA THR A 88 14.73 -0.30 -10.84
C THR A 88 14.10 0.96 -10.22
N SER A 89 12.89 0.86 -9.62
CA SER A 89 12.21 2.03 -9.05
C SER A 89 12.90 2.54 -7.78
N TYR A 90 12.81 3.84 -7.51
CA TYR A 90 13.36 4.49 -6.32
C TYR A 90 12.75 3.99 -5.00
N GLY A 91 13.44 4.24 -3.86
CA GLY A 91 13.03 3.84 -2.52
C GLY A 91 11.81 4.64 -2.03
N TRP A 92 12.01 5.91 -1.82
CA TRP A 92 11.04 6.78 -1.15
C TRP A 92 9.94 7.31 -2.10
N PRO A 93 8.69 7.30 -1.65
CA PRO A 93 8.10 6.59 -0.51
C PRO A 93 7.75 5.13 -0.87
N SER A 94 7.58 4.26 0.15
CA SER A 94 7.19 2.87 -0.08
C SER A 94 5.79 2.75 -0.68
N GLY A 95 5.70 2.26 -1.93
CA GLY A 95 4.43 2.08 -2.64
C GLY A 95 3.54 1.03 -2.00
N HIS A 96 4.10 -0.08 -1.52
CA HIS A 96 3.35 -1.13 -0.84
C HIS A 96 2.71 -0.65 0.46
N ALA A 97 3.45 0.12 1.28
CA ALA A 97 2.91 0.70 2.51
C ALA A 97 1.78 1.71 2.21
N GLN A 98 1.97 2.57 1.20
CA GLN A 98 0.99 3.54 0.76
C GLN A 98 -0.29 2.88 0.23
N ILE A 99 -0.15 1.85 -0.64
CA ILE A 99 -1.27 1.09 -1.20
C ILE A 99 -2.00 0.29 -0.11
N ALA A 100 -1.27 -0.29 0.86
CA ALA A 100 -1.89 -1.01 1.95
C ALA A 100 -2.86 -0.11 2.74
N VAL A 101 -2.46 1.13 3.05
CA VAL A 101 -3.33 2.11 3.72
C VAL A 101 -4.54 2.45 2.86
N THR A 102 -4.33 2.80 1.60
CA THR A 102 -5.43 3.24 0.72
C THR A 102 -6.41 2.11 0.43
N LEU A 103 -5.95 0.88 0.23
CA LEU A 103 -6.80 -0.29 -0.03
C LEU A 103 -7.55 -0.73 1.23
N TRP A 104 -6.81 -1.16 2.24
CA TRP A 104 -7.41 -1.77 3.43
C TRP A 104 -8.09 -0.73 4.31
N GLY A 105 -7.55 0.50 4.36
CA GLY A 105 -8.17 1.62 5.06
C GLY A 105 -9.51 2.02 4.44
N LEU A 106 -9.61 2.10 3.10
CA LEU A 106 -10.89 2.38 2.43
C LEU A 106 -11.91 1.27 2.66
N LEU A 107 -11.51 0.00 2.54
CA LEU A 107 -12.41 -1.12 2.80
C LEU A 107 -12.92 -1.13 4.25
N ALA A 108 -12.04 -0.90 5.22
CA ALA A 108 -12.44 -0.78 6.63
C ALA A 108 -13.43 0.36 6.85
N TYR A 109 -13.16 1.52 6.24
CA TYR A 109 -14.03 2.68 6.31
C TYR A 109 -15.43 2.41 5.73
N GLU A 110 -15.52 1.74 4.58
CA GLU A 110 -16.79 1.45 3.91
C GLU A 110 -17.59 0.31 4.57
N LEU A 111 -16.89 -0.69 5.13
CA LEU A 111 -17.56 -1.84 5.75
C LEU A 111 -18.07 -1.54 7.16
N LYS A 112 -17.56 -0.51 7.82
CA LYS A 112 -17.99 -0.03 9.15
C LYS A 112 -18.08 -1.14 10.22
N ASN A 113 -17.21 -2.13 10.13
CA ASN A 113 -17.15 -3.24 11.05
C ASN A 113 -15.87 -3.17 11.90
N LYS A 114 -16.00 -3.14 13.22
CA LYS A 114 -14.88 -3.00 14.15
C LYS A 114 -13.80 -4.10 13.97
N PHE A 115 -14.23 -5.33 13.80
CA PHE A 115 -13.29 -6.46 13.65
C PHE A 115 -12.54 -6.38 12.30
N ILE A 116 -13.25 -5.99 11.23
CA ILE A 116 -12.63 -5.76 9.93
C ILE A 116 -11.64 -4.59 10.01
N SER A 117 -11.99 -3.52 10.72
CA SER A 117 -11.10 -2.37 10.90
C SER A 117 -9.83 -2.74 11.66
N ILE A 118 -9.95 -3.53 12.73
CA ILE A 118 -8.79 -4.02 13.47
C ILE A 118 -7.92 -4.91 12.58
N GLY A 119 -8.52 -5.85 11.85
CA GLY A 119 -7.81 -6.71 10.92
C GLY A 119 -7.10 -5.93 9.81
N ALA A 120 -7.77 -4.93 9.23
CA ALA A 120 -7.21 -4.07 8.19
C ALA A 120 -6.00 -3.27 8.71
N ILE A 121 -6.10 -2.66 9.89
CA ILE A 121 -5.01 -1.92 10.52
C ILE A 121 -3.82 -2.85 10.78
N SER A 122 -4.08 -4.03 11.37
CA SER A 122 -3.02 -5.02 11.62
C SER A 122 -2.35 -5.47 10.33
N PHE A 123 -3.12 -5.66 9.26
CA PHE A 123 -2.60 -6.08 7.96
C PHE A 123 -1.81 -4.96 7.25
N ILE A 124 -2.22 -3.70 7.39
CA ILE A 124 -1.46 -2.53 6.90
C ILE A 124 -0.05 -2.53 7.52
N PHE A 125 0.04 -2.67 8.84
CA PHE A 125 1.34 -2.73 9.53
C PHE A 125 2.14 -3.97 9.13
N LEU A 126 1.49 -5.10 8.91
CA LEU A 126 2.14 -6.33 8.47
C LEU A 126 2.76 -6.18 7.07
N VAL A 127 2.01 -5.59 6.12
CA VAL A 127 2.53 -5.26 4.78
C VAL A 127 3.67 -4.25 4.88
N ALA A 128 3.51 -3.20 5.66
CA ALA A 128 4.54 -2.18 5.88
C ALA A 128 5.82 -2.79 6.44
N PHE A 129 5.72 -3.63 7.47
CA PHE A 129 6.86 -4.32 8.06
C PHE A 129 7.51 -5.31 7.09
N SER A 130 6.72 -5.99 6.25
CA SER A 130 7.27 -6.91 5.25
C SER A 130 8.28 -6.23 4.32
N ARG A 131 8.11 -4.94 4.02
CA ARG A 131 9.02 -4.19 3.13
C ARG A 131 10.38 -3.93 3.77
N ILE A 132 10.40 -3.68 5.07
CA ILE A 132 11.62 -3.55 5.86
C ILE A 132 12.29 -4.92 5.99
N TYR A 133 11.51 -5.94 6.35
CA TYR A 133 12.00 -7.31 6.52
C TYR A 133 12.65 -7.86 5.24
N LEU A 134 12.03 -7.62 4.09
CA LEU A 134 12.56 -8.03 2.78
C LEU A 134 13.75 -7.17 2.30
N GLY A 135 14.12 -6.13 3.05
CA GLY A 135 15.27 -5.29 2.76
C GLY A 135 15.12 -4.37 1.55
N VAL A 136 13.90 -4.14 1.08
CA VAL A 136 13.62 -3.36 -0.15
C VAL A 136 13.27 -1.91 0.12
N HIS A 137 13.00 -1.57 1.37
CA HIS A 137 12.75 -0.22 1.88
C HIS A 137 13.33 -0.07 3.29
N ASP A 138 13.80 1.11 3.61
CA ASP A 138 14.13 1.47 4.97
C ASP A 138 12.90 1.96 5.77
N LEU A 139 13.11 2.30 7.04
CA LEU A 139 12.03 2.74 7.92
C LEU A 139 11.44 4.09 7.45
N GLY A 140 12.27 5.00 6.92
CA GLY A 140 11.85 6.30 6.41
C GLY A 140 10.90 6.17 5.23
N ASP A 141 11.22 5.29 4.28
CA ASP A 141 10.38 4.97 3.12
C ASP A 141 8.99 4.50 3.54
N VAL A 142 8.98 3.58 4.50
CA VAL A 142 7.75 2.93 4.96
C VAL A 142 6.88 3.89 5.74
N VAL A 143 7.45 4.67 6.66
CA VAL A 143 6.72 5.69 7.43
C VAL A 143 6.14 6.75 6.49
N ALA A 144 6.91 7.21 5.50
CA ALA A 144 6.42 8.13 4.49
C ALA A 144 5.26 7.53 3.68
N GLY A 145 5.38 6.27 3.25
CA GLY A 145 4.31 5.57 2.54
C GLY A 145 3.02 5.48 3.36
N LEU A 146 3.11 5.10 4.65
CA LEU A 146 1.97 5.06 5.56
C LEU A 146 1.33 6.44 5.74
N PHE A 147 2.15 7.47 5.91
CA PHE A 147 1.68 8.85 6.09
C PHE A 147 0.96 9.37 4.84
N ILE A 148 1.58 9.23 3.66
CA ILE A 148 1.01 9.67 2.38
C ILE A 148 -0.28 8.90 2.07
N GLY A 149 -0.30 7.57 2.28
CA GLY A 149 -1.50 6.77 2.13
C GLY A 149 -2.64 7.23 3.04
N SER A 150 -2.32 7.58 4.30
CA SER A 150 -3.30 8.11 5.26
C SER A 150 -3.83 9.48 4.83
N LEU A 151 -2.97 10.35 4.31
CA LEU A 151 -3.37 11.66 3.79
C LEU A 151 -4.29 11.52 2.56
N ILE A 152 -3.95 10.63 1.63
CA ILE A 152 -4.79 10.35 0.46
C ILE A 152 -6.17 9.83 0.90
N LEU A 153 -6.23 8.91 1.86
CA LEU A 153 -7.49 8.37 2.38
C LEU A 153 -8.32 9.47 3.09
N LEU A 154 -7.68 10.34 3.83
CA LEU A 154 -8.33 11.48 4.49
C LEU A 154 -8.91 12.46 3.46
N LEU A 155 -8.14 12.83 2.46
CA LEU A 155 -8.59 13.71 1.37
C LEU A 155 -9.74 13.07 0.58
N TRP A 156 -9.69 11.77 0.36
CA TRP A 156 -10.78 11.00 -0.24
C TRP A 156 -12.05 11.08 0.59
N HIS A 157 -11.96 10.90 1.92
CA HIS A 157 -13.09 11.07 2.82
C HIS A 157 -13.71 12.46 2.69
N TYR A 158 -12.90 13.50 2.72
CA TYR A 158 -13.40 14.88 2.54
C TYR A 158 -14.06 15.08 1.18
N ALA A 159 -13.46 14.56 0.10
CA ALA A 159 -14.02 14.67 -1.24
C ALA A 159 -15.42 14.01 -1.35
N ILE A 160 -15.63 12.87 -0.67
CA ILE A 160 -16.93 12.20 -0.61
C ILE A 160 -17.91 13.01 0.23
N VAL A 161 -17.52 13.44 1.45
CA VAL A 161 -18.39 14.18 2.39
C VAL A 161 -18.87 15.50 1.77
N TYR A 162 -17.99 16.21 1.09
CA TYR A 162 -18.35 17.47 0.40
C TYR A 162 -18.93 17.26 -1.00
N LYS A 163 -19.30 16.01 -1.34
CA LYS A 163 -19.99 15.71 -2.59
C LYS A 163 -19.28 16.19 -3.87
N ILE A 164 -17.96 16.34 -3.79
CA ILE A 164 -17.17 16.78 -4.95
C ILE A 164 -17.39 15.79 -6.14
N PHE A 165 -17.67 14.52 -5.83
CA PHE A 165 -17.92 13.46 -6.80
C PHE A 165 -19.43 13.20 -7.09
N GLU A 166 -20.38 13.96 -6.53
CA GLU A 166 -21.81 13.75 -6.84
C GLU A 166 -22.11 13.87 -8.34
N LYS A 167 -21.34 14.68 -9.05
CA LYS A 167 -21.42 14.75 -10.51
C LYS A 167 -20.97 13.48 -11.24
N PHE A 168 -20.15 12.65 -10.60
CA PHE A 168 -19.67 11.38 -11.16
C PHE A 168 -20.59 10.21 -10.83
N ASP A 169 -21.34 10.26 -9.71
CA ASP A 169 -22.37 9.25 -9.40
C ASP A 169 -23.57 9.32 -10.36
N GLN A 170 -23.79 10.45 -11.02
CA GLN A 170 -24.79 10.57 -12.09
C GLN A 170 -24.40 9.80 -13.36
N PHE A 171 -23.14 9.34 -13.46
CA PHE A 171 -22.66 8.39 -14.48
C PHE A 171 -22.70 6.93 -14.02
N SER A 172 -23.42 6.59 -12.94
CA SER A 172 -23.74 5.20 -12.64
C SER A 172 -24.69 4.66 -13.73
N TRP A 173 -24.10 4.23 -14.81
CA TRP A 173 -24.77 3.59 -15.92
C TRP A 173 -25.22 2.20 -15.47
N PHE A 174 -26.56 2.03 -15.40
CA PHE A 174 -27.34 0.80 -15.33
C PHE A 174 -27.09 -0.14 -14.15
#